data_15d73fd2bb52936e9c273b726a60e735
#
_entry.id   15d73fd2bb52936e9c273b726a60e735
#
_cell.length_a   1.000
_cell.length_b   1.000
_cell.length_c   1.000
_cell.angle_alpha   90.00
_cell.angle_beta   90.00
_cell.angle_gamma   90.00
#
_symmetry.space_group_name_H-M   'P 1'
#
loop_
_entity.id
_entity.type
_entity.pdbx_description
1 polymer ?
#
loop_
_entity_poly.entity_id
_entity_poly.type
_entity_poly.pdbx_seq_one_letter_code
_entity_poly.pdbx_strand_id
1 'polypeptide(L)'
;MKFFLIIASLSLASIVSAQSVRQERRLINDGNKLYVERKFKEAAAKYTEALKVNGSSSVAKYNLGMAEIRQVTNPKDTSDRSAALLNSGMKYLSEVAQMAKVKPGLASKANYNLGNLEFNRENYSEAINYYKQSLRIDPKDENARKNLRIAQLKQQQQNQDKNQDNKDQNKNQDQKDQNKEDQNKDQDKQNQDKQDQNKDQDKQDQQNKEQNINNQTAGQILQAIDNKESQTRARVNRANKGEKSAAAGRRIRKW
;
A
#
# COMPACT_ATOMS: atom_id res chain seq x y z
N MET A 1 1.79 -60.91 -4.62
CA MET A 1 1.55 -60.12 -3.40
C MET A 1 2.22 -58.72 -3.41
N LYS A 2 3.51 -58.58 -3.78
CA LYS A 2 4.22 -57.28 -3.75
C LYS A 2 3.59 -56.18 -4.66
N PHE A 3 3.04 -56.49 -5.80
CA PHE A 3 2.39 -55.56 -6.73
C PHE A 3 1.06 -55.00 -6.18
N PHE A 4 0.26 -55.79 -5.48
CA PHE A 4 -1.00 -55.34 -4.86
C PHE A 4 -0.77 -54.34 -3.71
N LEU A 5 0.30 -54.52 -2.94
CA LEU A 5 0.66 -53.58 -1.84
C LEU A 5 1.12 -52.22 -2.38
N ILE A 6 1.82 -52.19 -3.55
CA ILE A 6 2.25 -50.93 -4.17
C ILE A 6 1.04 -50.13 -4.70
N ILE A 7 0.08 -50.78 -5.34
CA ILE A 7 -1.13 -50.14 -5.87
C ILE A 7 -2.00 -49.61 -4.74
N ALA A 8 -2.14 -50.35 -3.65
CA ALA A 8 -2.92 -49.91 -2.47
C ALA A 8 -2.28 -48.71 -1.79
N SER A 9 -0.95 -48.63 -1.67
CA SER A 9 -0.25 -47.48 -1.10
C SER A 9 -0.35 -46.22 -1.94
N LEU A 10 -0.32 -46.31 -3.29
CA LEU A 10 -0.50 -45.20 -4.20
C LEU A 10 -1.93 -44.63 -4.12
N SER A 11 -2.95 -45.47 -4.01
CA SER A 11 -4.34 -45.03 -3.91
C SER A 11 -4.61 -44.32 -2.59
N LEU A 12 -4.04 -44.77 -1.49
CA LEU A 12 -4.19 -44.15 -0.17
C LEU A 12 -3.53 -42.75 -0.12
N ALA A 13 -2.34 -42.62 -0.69
CA ALA A 13 -1.65 -41.31 -0.76
C ALA A 13 -2.43 -40.28 -1.59
N SER A 14 -3.09 -40.71 -2.67
CA SER A 14 -3.92 -39.84 -3.52
C SER A 14 -5.17 -39.35 -2.80
N ILE A 15 -5.81 -40.19 -1.98
CA ILE A 15 -7.00 -39.83 -1.18
C ILE A 15 -6.63 -38.80 -0.11
N VAL A 16 -5.55 -39.01 0.61
CA VAL A 16 -5.07 -38.08 1.66
C VAL A 16 -4.73 -36.70 1.04
N SER A 17 -4.06 -36.69 -0.10
CA SER A 17 -3.74 -35.43 -0.81
C SER A 17 -4.99 -34.69 -1.27
N ALA A 18 -6.00 -35.38 -1.81
CA ALA A 18 -7.26 -34.76 -2.22
C ALA A 18 -8.07 -34.19 -1.02
N GLN A 19 -8.01 -34.86 0.12
CA GLN A 19 -8.67 -34.42 1.35
C GLN A 19 -8.02 -33.15 1.90
N SER A 20 -6.70 -33.07 1.93
CA SER A 20 -5.97 -31.86 2.38
C SER A 20 -6.25 -30.66 1.51
N VAL A 21 -6.31 -30.79 0.17
CA VAL A 21 -6.67 -29.71 -0.76
C VAL A 21 -8.10 -29.22 -0.54
N ARG A 22 -9.06 -30.12 -0.29
CA ARG A 22 -10.45 -29.71 0.01
C ARG A 22 -10.54 -28.98 1.34
N GLN A 23 -9.81 -29.43 2.36
CA GLN A 23 -9.76 -28.80 3.68
C GLN A 23 -9.14 -27.39 3.60
N GLU A 24 -8.01 -27.23 2.92
CA GLU A 24 -7.39 -25.94 2.68
C GLU A 24 -8.37 -24.95 2.03
N ARG A 25 -9.01 -25.35 0.91
CA ARG A 25 -9.98 -24.51 0.20
C ARG A 25 -11.16 -24.09 1.08
N ARG A 26 -11.68 -24.99 1.89
CA ARG A 26 -12.76 -24.69 2.82
C ARG A 26 -12.33 -23.64 3.84
N LEU A 27 -11.17 -23.80 4.46
CA LEU A 27 -10.62 -22.86 5.44
C LEU A 27 -10.38 -21.47 4.83
N ILE A 28 -9.83 -21.40 3.60
CA ILE A 28 -9.67 -20.15 2.88
C ILE A 28 -11.04 -19.49 2.61
N ASN A 29 -12.05 -20.24 2.17
CA ASN A 29 -13.38 -19.72 1.91
C ASN A 29 -14.06 -19.20 3.18
N ASP A 30 -13.93 -19.90 4.30
CA ASP A 30 -14.45 -19.46 5.60
C ASP A 30 -13.74 -18.17 6.07
N GLY A 31 -12.42 -18.11 5.91
CA GLY A 31 -11.65 -16.90 6.16
C GLY A 31 -12.08 -15.72 5.26
N ASN A 32 -12.36 -15.97 3.97
CA ASN A 32 -12.85 -14.94 3.05
C ASN A 32 -14.20 -14.37 3.46
N LYS A 33 -15.12 -15.20 3.96
CA LYS A 33 -16.42 -14.73 4.49
C LYS A 33 -16.20 -13.78 5.68
N LEU A 34 -15.38 -14.21 6.64
CA LEU A 34 -15.03 -13.40 7.80
C LEU A 34 -14.33 -12.09 7.43
N TYR A 35 -13.44 -12.13 6.42
CA TYR A 35 -12.76 -10.94 5.93
C TYR A 35 -13.75 -9.92 5.32
N VAL A 36 -14.74 -10.37 4.55
CA VAL A 36 -15.81 -9.51 3.99
C VAL A 36 -16.66 -8.89 5.11
N GLU A 37 -16.89 -9.64 6.19
CA GLU A 37 -17.58 -9.17 7.39
C GLU A 37 -16.71 -8.26 8.29
N ARG A 38 -15.49 -7.93 7.87
CA ARG A 38 -14.48 -7.16 8.61
C ARG A 38 -14.02 -7.81 9.93
N LYS A 39 -14.27 -9.08 10.13
CA LYS A 39 -13.78 -9.89 11.23
C LYS A 39 -12.35 -10.35 10.94
N PHE A 40 -11.42 -9.39 10.87
CA PHE A 40 -10.06 -9.64 10.35
C PHE A 40 -9.25 -10.57 11.25
N LYS A 41 -9.45 -10.55 12.56
CA LYS A 41 -8.78 -11.45 13.51
C LYS A 41 -9.20 -12.89 13.30
N GLU A 42 -10.49 -13.12 13.17
CA GLU A 42 -11.08 -14.45 12.93
C GLU A 42 -10.72 -14.97 11.53
N ALA A 43 -10.70 -14.07 10.53
CA ALA A 43 -10.25 -14.40 9.17
C ALA A 43 -8.78 -14.86 9.20
N ALA A 44 -7.90 -14.13 9.88
CA ALA A 44 -6.49 -14.49 10.04
C ALA A 44 -6.33 -15.87 10.68
N ALA A 45 -7.14 -16.21 11.69
CA ALA A 45 -7.12 -17.55 12.31
C ALA A 45 -7.45 -18.64 11.29
N LYS A 46 -8.47 -18.44 10.42
CA LYS A 46 -8.83 -19.41 9.37
C LYS A 46 -7.74 -19.56 8.30
N TYR A 47 -7.09 -18.50 7.90
CA TYR A 47 -5.97 -18.56 6.95
C TYR A 47 -4.75 -19.25 7.59
N THR A 48 -4.51 -19.04 8.88
CA THR A 48 -3.46 -19.75 9.64
C THR A 48 -3.76 -21.25 9.72
N GLU A 49 -5.02 -21.65 9.96
CA GLU A 49 -5.43 -23.06 9.89
C GLU A 49 -5.19 -23.63 8.47
N ALA A 50 -5.49 -22.86 7.41
CA ALA A 50 -5.22 -23.30 6.04
C ALA A 50 -3.71 -23.51 5.79
N LEU A 51 -2.85 -22.65 6.34
CA LEU A 51 -1.39 -22.81 6.26
C LEU A 51 -0.86 -24.01 7.05
N LYS A 52 -1.54 -24.43 8.13
CA LYS A 52 -1.21 -25.70 8.82
C LYS A 52 -1.51 -26.91 7.94
N VAL A 53 -2.54 -26.84 7.09
CA VAL A 53 -2.86 -27.91 6.12
C VAL A 53 -1.91 -27.86 4.93
N ASN A 54 -1.61 -26.68 4.39
CA ASN A 54 -0.71 -26.45 3.27
C ASN A 54 0.15 -25.22 3.49
N GLY A 55 1.34 -25.40 4.06
CA GLY A 55 2.28 -24.31 4.36
C GLY A 55 2.80 -23.56 3.13
N SER A 56 2.67 -24.13 1.92
CA SER A 56 3.07 -23.49 0.66
C SER A 56 1.94 -22.71 -0.04
N SER A 57 0.73 -22.69 0.55
CA SER A 57 -0.42 -22.00 -0.04
C SER A 57 -0.19 -20.51 -0.20
N SER A 58 0.08 -20.08 -1.42
CA SER A 58 0.25 -18.64 -1.74
C SER A 58 -1.01 -17.83 -1.50
N VAL A 59 -2.19 -18.44 -1.71
CA VAL A 59 -3.49 -17.78 -1.48
C VAL A 59 -3.72 -17.57 0.01
N ALA A 60 -3.45 -18.58 0.84
CA ALA A 60 -3.59 -18.46 2.29
C ALA A 60 -2.59 -17.44 2.86
N LYS A 61 -1.32 -17.44 2.39
CA LYS A 61 -0.32 -16.42 2.78
C LYS A 61 -0.76 -15.02 2.43
N TYR A 62 -1.21 -14.79 1.19
CA TYR A 62 -1.68 -13.50 0.75
C TYR A 62 -2.85 -13.01 1.61
N ASN A 63 -3.87 -13.85 1.82
CA ASN A 63 -5.05 -13.50 2.58
C ASN A 63 -4.75 -13.29 4.07
N LEU A 64 -3.84 -14.10 4.66
CA LEU A 64 -3.37 -13.90 6.02
C LEU A 64 -2.66 -12.56 6.16
N GLY A 65 -1.71 -12.27 5.27
CA GLY A 65 -1.00 -10.99 5.29
C GLY A 65 -1.94 -9.79 5.20
N MET A 66 -2.94 -9.86 4.31
CA MET A 66 -3.97 -8.83 4.20
C MET A 66 -4.83 -8.72 5.46
N ALA A 67 -5.22 -9.85 6.07
CA ALA A 67 -6.04 -9.85 7.29
C ALA A 67 -5.27 -9.29 8.49
N GLU A 68 -3.99 -9.56 8.62
CA GLU A 68 -3.12 -8.99 9.67
C GLU A 68 -2.96 -7.48 9.52
N ILE A 69 -2.65 -7.00 8.32
CA ILE A 69 -2.55 -5.56 8.03
C ILE A 69 -3.87 -4.83 8.31
N ARG A 70 -5.01 -5.44 7.97
CA ARG A 70 -6.34 -4.85 8.20
C ARG A 70 -6.77 -4.79 9.67
N GLN A 71 -6.11 -5.52 10.56
CA GLN A 71 -6.33 -5.39 12.00
C GLN A 71 -5.72 -4.10 12.57
N VAL A 72 -4.76 -3.51 11.88
CA VAL A 72 -4.15 -2.24 12.26
C VAL A 72 -4.96 -1.11 11.66
N THR A 73 -5.67 -0.38 12.51
CA THR A 73 -6.56 0.73 12.09
C THR A 73 -5.79 2.01 11.77
N ASN A 74 -4.66 2.22 12.44
CA ASN A 74 -3.75 3.32 12.19
C ASN A 74 -2.38 2.80 11.73
N PRO A 75 -1.98 3.00 10.47
CA PRO A 75 -0.67 2.54 9.97
C PRO A 75 0.55 3.19 10.64
N LYS A 76 0.34 4.31 11.35
CA LYS A 76 1.36 5.01 12.15
C LYS A 76 1.38 4.56 13.63
N ASP A 77 0.52 3.60 14.00
CA ASP A 77 0.51 3.03 15.35
C ASP A 77 1.79 2.20 15.57
N THR A 78 2.61 2.66 16.51
CA THR A 78 3.90 2.05 16.86
C THR A 78 3.79 1.07 18.04
N SER A 79 2.59 0.72 18.50
CA SER A 79 2.42 -0.30 19.54
C SER A 79 3.01 -1.63 19.09
N ASP A 80 3.59 -2.39 20.04
CA ASP A 80 4.20 -3.70 19.76
C ASP A 80 3.26 -4.64 19.01
N ARG A 81 1.99 -4.60 19.34
CA ARG A 81 0.96 -5.41 18.67
C ARG A 81 0.79 -5.00 17.21
N SER A 82 0.64 -3.72 16.94
CA SER A 82 0.48 -3.19 15.58
C SER A 82 1.72 -3.42 14.76
N ALA A 83 2.91 -3.20 15.35
CA ALA A 83 4.18 -3.49 14.70
C ALA A 83 4.32 -4.98 14.34
N ALA A 84 3.97 -5.89 15.26
CA ALA A 84 4.01 -7.33 15.00
C ALA A 84 3.07 -7.75 13.85
N LEU A 85 1.83 -7.24 13.83
CA LEU A 85 0.85 -7.52 12.79
C LEU A 85 1.30 -6.98 11.42
N LEU A 86 1.82 -5.75 11.37
CA LEU A 86 2.33 -5.17 10.13
C LEU A 86 3.54 -5.95 9.60
N ASN A 87 4.51 -6.27 10.47
CA ASN A 87 5.70 -7.03 10.07
C ASN A 87 5.35 -8.43 9.58
N SER A 88 4.45 -9.13 10.27
CA SER A 88 3.96 -10.45 9.85
C SER A 88 3.23 -10.37 8.51
N GLY A 89 2.30 -9.44 8.37
CA GLY A 89 1.55 -9.23 7.14
C GLY A 89 2.44 -8.87 5.96
N MET A 90 3.42 -7.97 6.15
CA MET A 90 4.43 -7.61 5.14
C MET A 90 5.27 -8.82 4.73
N LYS A 91 5.70 -9.65 5.69
CA LYS A 91 6.45 -10.87 5.41
C LYS A 91 5.67 -11.80 4.49
N TYR A 92 4.42 -12.11 4.82
CA TYR A 92 3.59 -12.99 3.98
C TYR A 92 3.35 -12.41 2.59
N LEU A 93 3.06 -11.11 2.48
CA LEU A 93 2.90 -10.46 1.18
C LEU A 93 4.21 -10.46 0.38
N SER A 94 5.36 -10.25 1.01
CA SER A 94 6.68 -10.29 0.36
C SER A 94 7.02 -11.67 -0.17
N GLU A 95 6.71 -12.74 0.58
CA GLU A 95 6.86 -14.12 0.11
C GLU A 95 6.02 -14.38 -1.16
N VAL A 96 4.78 -13.86 -1.18
CA VAL A 96 3.91 -13.98 -2.36
C VAL A 96 4.39 -13.12 -3.53
N ALA A 97 4.89 -11.92 -3.27
CA ALA A 97 5.43 -11.01 -4.29
C ALA A 97 6.61 -11.63 -5.06
N GLN A 98 7.41 -12.47 -4.40
CA GLN A 98 8.53 -13.21 -5.02
C GLN A 98 8.07 -14.32 -5.96
N MET A 99 6.81 -14.72 -5.91
CA MET A 99 6.26 -15.80 -6.75
C MET A 99 5.84 -15.34 -8.16
N ALA A 100 6.40 -14.25 -8.68
CA ALA A 100 6.00 -13.66 -9.96
C ALA A 100 6.05 -14.63 -11.15
N LYS A 101 7.03 -15.55 -11.17
CA LYS A 101 7.18 -16.57 -12.23
C LYS A 101 6.08 -17.64 -12.19
N VAL A 102 5.56 -17.98 -11.00
CA VAL A 102 4.61 -19.09 -10.78
C VAL A 102 3.19 -18.60 -10.59
N LYS A 103 3.01 -17.46 -9.94
CA LYS A 103 1.72 -16.87 -9.60
C LYS A 103 1.70 -15.37 -9.92
N PRO A 104 1.88 -14.97 -11.20
CA PRO A 104 2.06 -13.55 -11.55
C PRO A 104 0.92 -12.66 -11.06
N GLY A 105 -0.35 -13.04 -11.26
CA GLY A 105 -1.47 -12.20 -10.83
C GLY A 105 -1.57 -12.01 -9.32
N LEU A 106 -1.14 -13.00 -8.50
CA LEU A 106 -1.13 -12.86 -7.06
C LEU A 106 0.09 -12.04 -6.59
N ALA A 107 1.23 -12.23 -7.24
CA ALA A 107 2.46 -11.49 -6.96
C ALA A 107 2.31 -10.00 -7.30
N SER A 108 1.65 -9.66 -8.41
CA SER A 108 1.31 -8.26 -8.74
C SER A 108 0.45 -7.62 -7.65
N LYS A 109 -0.62 -8.30 -7.22
CA LYS A 109 -1.49 -7.82 -6.14
C LYS A 109 -0.74 -7.66 -4.82
N ALA A 110 0.17 -8.57 -4.50
CA ALA A 110 0.99 -8.48 -3.29
C ALA A 110 1.90 -7.24 -3.33
N ASN A 111 2.58 -6.99 -4.44
CA ASN A 111 3.38 -5.78 -4.64
C ASN A 111 2.53 -4.51 -4.55
N TYR A 112 1.36 -4.49 -5.18
CA TYR A 112 0.43 -3.36 -5.09
C TYR A 112 0.03 -3.05 -3.64
N ASN A 113 -0.30 -4.08 -2.85
CA ASN A 113 -0.71 -3.88 -1.46
C ASN A 113 0.45 -3.51 -0.53
N LEU A 114 1.66 -4.02 -0.78
CA LEU A 114 2.87 -3.54 -0.11
C LEU A 114 3.13 -2.06 -0.42
N GLY A 115 2.97 -1.66 -1.68
CA GLY A 115 3.04 -0.26 -2.08
C GLY A 115 2.02 0.63 -1.37
N ASN A 116 0.78 0.19 -1.24
CA ASN A 116 -0.25 0.92 -0.49
C ASN A 116 0.09 1.04 1.00
N LEU A 117 0.64 -0.01 1.59
CA LEU A 117 1.05 0.02 3.00
C LEU A 117 2.18 1.04 3.22
N GLU A 118 3.23 1.00 2.40
CA GLU A 118 4.36 1.93 2.52
C GLU A 118 3.94 3.37 2.19
N PHE A 119 3.02 3.57 1.25
CA PHE A 119 2.44 4.88 0.97
C PHE A 119 1.71 5.47 2.19
N ASN A 120 0.91 4.65 2.89
CA ASN A 120 0.19 5.07 4.09
C ASN A 120 1.13 5.37 5.27
N ARG A 121 2.34 4.79 5.26
CA ARG A 121 3.41 5.08 6.23
C ARG A 121 4.29 6.27 5.82
N GLU A 122 3.95 6.92 4.71
CA GLU A 122 4.71 8.02 4.11
C GLU A 122 6.11 7.62 3.62
N ASN A 123 6.38 6.32 3.48
CA ASN A 123 7.58 5.76 2.88
C ASN A 123 7.45 5.75 1.35
N TYR A 124 7.36 6.94 0.75
CA TYR A 124 7.04 7.09 -0.67
C TYR A 124 8.07 6.42 -1.59
N SER A 125 9.33 6.38 -1.21
CA SER A 125 10.38 5.70 -1.97
C SER A 125 10.09 4.21 -2.13
N GLU A 126 9.77 3.53 -1.03
CA GLU A 126 9.43 2.11 -1.03
C GLU A 126 8.10 1.84 -1.73
N ALA A 127 7.11 2.71 -1.52
CA ALA A 127 5.83 2.61 -2.23
C ALA A 127 6.03 2.64 -3.75
N ILE A 128 6.86 3.57 -4.26
CA ILE A 128 7.22 3.68 -5.67
C ILE A 128 7.86 2.38 -6.19
N ASN A 129 8.78 1.80 -5.42
CA ASN A 129 9.45 0.55 -5.79
C ASN A 129 8.44 -0.61 -5.92
N TYR A 130 7.54 -0.78 -4.96
CA TYR A 130 6.52 -1.82 -5.00
C TYR A 130 5.50 -1.61 -6.13
N TYR A 131 5.03 -0.39 -6.38
CA TYR A 131 4.14 -0.12 -7.51
C TYR A 131 4.81 -0.39 -8.86
N LYS A 132 6.10 -0.05 -9.03
CA LYS A 132 6.88 -0.40 -10.22
C LYS A 132 7.01 -1.92 -10.40
N GLN A 133 7.20 -2.67 -9.32
CA GLN A 133 7.24 -4.13 -9.36
C GLN A 133 5.88 -4.72 -9.75
N SER A 134 4.78 -4.20 -9.18
CA SER A 134 3.43 -4.59 -9.57
C SER A 134 3.19 -4.37 -11.06
N LEU A 135 3.53 -3.19 -11.59
CA LEU A 135 3.38 -2.85 -13.00
C LEU A 135 4.31 -3.60 -13.94
N ARG A 136 5.47 -4.05 -13.48
CA ARG A 136 6.35 -4.91 -14.26
C ARG A 136 5.71 -6.29 -14.50
N ILE A 137 4.91 -6.78 -13.55
CA ILE A 137 4.20 -8.06 -13.64
C ILE A 137 2.87 -7.89 -14.37
N ASP A 138 2.10 -6.85 -14.05
CA ASP A 138 0.84 -6.49 -14.69
C ASP A 138 0.86 -5.04 -15.18
N PRO A 139 1.33 -4.81 -16.41
CA PRO A 139 1.41 -3.45 -16.98
C PRO A 139 0.05 -2.78 -17.21
N LYS A 140 -1.06 -3.54 -17.11
CA LYS A 140 -2.42 -3.02 -17.34
C LYS A 140 -3.10 -2.55 -16.07
N ASP A 141 -2.48 -2.74 -14.88
CA ASP A 141 -3.05 -2.28 -13.61
C ASP A 141 -3.04 -0.75 -13.53
N GLU A 142 -4.18 -0.15 -13.88
CA GLU A 142 -4.35 1.31 -13.84
C GLU A 142 -4.29 1.86 -12.41
N ASN A 143 -4.70 1.09 -11.39
CA ASN A 143 -4.64 1.52 -10.01
C ASN A 143 -3.18 1.62 -9.53
N ALA A 144 -2.35 0.63 -9.88
CA ALA A 144 -0.92 0.67 -9.57
C ALA A 144 -0.23 1.84 -10.28
N ARG A 145 -0.57 2.12 -11.55
CA ARG A 145 -0.01 3.26 -12.30
C ARG A 145 -0.38 4.60 -11.67
N LYS A 146 -1.62 4.74 -11.26
CA LYS A 146 -2.15 5.92 -10.59
C LYS A 146 -1.47 6.15 -9.24
N ASN A 147 -1.42 5.11 -8.42
CA ASN A 147 -0.80 5.19 -7.09
C ASN A 147 0.71 5.45 -7.19
N LEU A 148 1.38 4.87 -8.20
CA LEU A 148 2.78 5.19 -8.52
C LEU A 148 2.97 6.69 -8.75
N ARG A 149 2.13 7.30 -9.60
CA ARG A 149 2.23 8.74 -9.88
C ARG A 149 2.00 9.59 -8.64
N ILE A 150 0.99 9.24 -7.83
CA ILE A 150 0.71 9.96 -6.57
C ILE A 150 1.91 9.83 -5.61
N ALA A 151 2.49 8.64 -5.47
CA ALA A 151 3.64 8.42 -4.61
C ALA A 151 4.87 9.24 -5.07
N GLN A 152 5.10 9.35 -6.39
CA GLN A 152 6.16 10.18 -6.95
C GLN A 152 5.97 11.67 -6.62
N LEU A 153 4.75 12.19 -6.76
CA LEU A 153 4.44 13.58 -6.41
C LEU A 153 4.63 13.84 -4.91
N LYS A 154 4.18 12.91 -4.06
CA LYS A 154 4.37 13.02 -2.60
C LYS A 154 5.84 12.95 -2.19
N GLN A 155 6.64 12.10 -2.83
CA GLN A 155 8.08 12.05 -2.61
C GLN A 155 8.77 13.36 -3.01
N GLN A 156 8.39 13.94 -4.15
CA GLN A 156 8.94 15.21 -4.60
C GLN A 156 8.63 16.34 -3.60
N GLN A 157 7.38 16.42 -3.14
CA GLN A 157 6.95 17.37 -2.12
C GLN A 157 7.76 17.19 -0.82
N GLN A 158 7.88 15.98 -0.30
CA GLN A 158 8.64 15.68 0.90
C GLN A 158 10.12 16.10 0.80
N ASN A 159 10.72 15.97 -0.40
CA ASN A 159 12.09 16.38 -0.65
C ASN A 159 12.24 17.91 -0.72
N GLN A 160 11.24 18.62 -1.24
CA GLN A 160 11.23 20.09 -1.27
C GLN A 160 11.11 20.66 0.15
N ASP A 161 10.20 20.12 0.97
CA ASP A 161 10.01 20.55 2.35
C ASP A 161 11.30 20.37 3.17
N LYS A 162 11.97 19.21 3.04
CA LYS A 162 13.27 18.95 3.71
C LYS A 162 14.40 19.91 3.27
N ASN A 163 14.41 20.30 2.00
CA ASN A 163 15.41 21.24 1.50
C ASN A 163 15.17 22.67 2.00
N GLN A 164 13.91 23.03 2.24
CA GLN A 164 13.54 24.33 2.79
C GLN A 164 13.92 24.43 4.26
N ASP A 165 13.57 23.42 5.06
CA ASP A 165 13.95 23.34 6.47
C ASP A 165 15.48 23.45 6.68
N ASN A 166 16.26 22.79 5.82
CA ASN A 166 17.73 22.87 5.87
C ASN A 166 18.26 24.27 5.52
N LYS A 167 17.63 24.99 4.59
CA LYS A 167 18.02 26.38 4.26
C LYS A 167 17.70 27.34 5.40
N ASP A 168 16.57 27.16 6.06
CA ASP A 168 16.16 28.02 7.17
C ASP A 168 17.01 27.76 8.44
N GLN A 169 17.45 26.53 8.67
CA GLN A 169 18.39 26.20 9.73
C GLN A 169 19.79 26.80 9.49
N ASN A 170 20.30 26.78 8.24
CA ASN A 170 21.57 27.39 7.90
C ASN A 170 21.55 28.91 8.05
N LYS A 171 20.46 29.58 7.61
CA LYS A 171 20.29 31.03 7.79
C LYS A 171 20.27 31.43 9.28
N ASN A 172 19.65 30.64 10.15
CA ASN A 172 19.63 30.89 11.57
C ASN A 172 20.99 30.65 12.24
N GLN A 173 21.82 29.80 11.68
CA GLN A 173 23.19 29.55 12.17
C GLN A 173 24.13 30.66 11.76
N ASP A 174 24.06 31.10 10.51
CA ASP A 174 24.84 32.25 10.00
C ASP A 174 24.50 33.56 10.75
N GLN A 175 23.22 33.80 11.12
CA GLN A 175 22.83 34.94 11.93
C GLN A 175 23.31 34.86 13.38
N LYS A 176 23.47 33.65 13.96
CA LYS A 176 24.04 33.49 15.30
C LYS A 176 25.54 33.68 15.33
N ASP A 177 26.23 33.34 14.28
CA ASP A 177 27.67 33.49 14.18
C ASP A 177 28.04 34.94 13.85
N GLN A 178 27.26 35.65 13.01
CA GLN A 178 27.43 37.09 12.78
C GLN A 178 27.15 37.93 14.05
N ASN A 179 26.14 37.60 14.84
CA ASN A 179 25.88 38.28 16.12
C ASN A 179 26.97 38.07 17.18
N LYS A 180 27.89 37.11 17.02
CA LYS A 180 29.06 36.95 17.91
C LYS A 180 30.27 37.78 17.45
N GLU A 181 30.38 38.09 16.17
CA GLU A 181 31.44 38.95 15.63
C GLU A 181 31.13 40.45 15.77
N ASP A 182 29.87 40.86 15.73
CA ASP A 182 29.44 42.25 15.77
C ASP A 182 29.42 42.87 17.17
N GLN A 183 29.62 42.09 18.24
CA GLN A 183 29.83 42.68 19.58
C GLN A 183 31.19 43.38 19.79
N ASN A 184 32.05 43.46 18.77
CA ASN A 184 33.37 44.05 18.88
C ASN A 184 33.66 45.21 17.92
N LYS A 185 32.69 45.72 17.17
CA LYS A 185 32.88 46.92 16.33
C LYS A 185 31.66 47.81 16.35
N ASP A 186 31.72 48.78 17.27
CA ASP A 186 30.82 49.92 17.31
C ASP A 186 31.05 50.87 16.13
N GLN A 187 29.90 51.40 15.63
CA GLN A 187 29.73 52.64 14.90
C GLN A 187 30.41 52.78 13.55
N ASP A 188 29.69 52.42 12.50
CA ASP A 188 29.45 53.21 11.26
C ASP A 188 28.88 52.31 10.17
N LYS A 189 27.59 52.41 9.87
CA LYS A 189 26.94 52.21 8.57
C LYS A 189 25.45 51.91 8.68
N GLN A 190 24.69 52.94 8.93
CA GLN A 190 23.24 52.91 8.77
C GLN A 190 22.81 53.41 7.39
N ASN A 191 23.01 52.74 6.31
CA ASN A 191 22.30 53.13 5.04
C ASN A 191 22.38 52.17 3.84
N GLN A 192 22.80 50.93 3.99
CA GLN A 192 22.83 49.99 2.87
C GLN A 192 21.91 48.76 2.94
N ASP A 193 21.26 48.53 4.10
CA ASP A 193 20.51 47.27 4.33
C ASP A 193 19.03 47.25 3.85
N LYS A 194 18.55 48.33 3.23
CA LYS A 194 17.13 48.40 2.78
C LYS A 194 16.89 47.84 1.36
N GLN A 195 17.90 47.60 0.57
CA GLN A 195 17.75 47.15 -0.83
C GLN A 195 17.82 45.63 -1.03
N ASP A 196 18.47 44.89 -0.12
CA ASP A 196 18.60 43.43 -0.22
C ASP A 196 17.41 42.67 0.40
N GLN A 197 16.72 43.24 1.39
CA GLN A 197 15.52 42.60 2.00
C GLN A 197 14.33 42.47 1.04
N ASN A 198 14.21 43.35 0.02
CA ASN A 198 13.10 43.28 -0.94
C ASN A 198 13.29 42.18 -2.01
N LYS A 199 14.54 41.79 -2.31
CA LYS A 199 14.81 40.73 -3.31
C LYS A 199 14.57 39.32 -2.75
N ASP A 200 14.76 39.10 -1.47
CA ASP A 200 14.53 37.81 -0.84
C ASP A 200 13.05 37.56 -0.56
N GLN A 201 12.27 38.63 -0.28
CA GLN A 201 10.81 38.52 -0.12
C GLN A 201 10.10 38.15 -1.41
N ASP A 202 10.50 38.71 -2.56
CA ASP A 202 9.94 38.37 -3.87
C ASP A 202 10.22 36.93 -4.29
N LYS A 203 11.40 36.38 -3.93
CA LYS A 203 11.74 34.97 -4.19
C LYS A 203 10.95 34.01 -3.28
N GLN A 204 10.68 34.41 -2.04
CA GLN A 204 9.92 33.61 -1.09
C GLN A 204 8.43 33.59 -1.47
N ASP A 205 7.88 34.69 -1.96
CA ASP A 205 6.50 34.76 -2.43
C ASP A 205 6.28 34.00 -3.75
N GLN A 206 7.26 33.95 -4.66
CA GLN A 206 7.22 33.11 -5.86
C GLN A 206 7.28 31.63 -5.51
N GLN A 207 8.15 31.19 -4.61
CA GLN A 207 8.23 29.81 -4.13
C GLN A 207 6.96 29.38 -3.41
N ASN A 208 6.38 30.23 -2.56
CA ASN A 208 5.12 29.96 -1.88
C ASN A 208 3.92 29.86 -2.85
N LYS A 209 3.91 30.66 -3.92
CA LYS A 209 2.90 30.57 -5.00
C LYS A 209 3.02 29.27 -5.78
N GLU A 210 4.23 28.83 -6.13
CA GLU A 210 4.47 27.55 -6.84
C GLU A 210 4.11 26.34 -5.97
N GLN A 211 4.42 26.37 -4.67
CA GLN A 211 4.03 25.31 -3.73
C GLN A 211 2.51 25.25 -3.57
N ASN A 212 1.83 26.40 -3.51
CA ASN A 212 0.38 26.44 -3.37
C ASN A 212 -0.33 25.93 -4.63
N ILE A 213 0.19 26.23 -5.82
CA ILE A 213 -0.30 25.67 -7.10
C ILE A 213 -0.09 24.17 -7.16
N ASN A 214 1.07 23.67 -6.74
CA ASN A 214 1.36 22.23 -6.71
C ASN A 214 0.48 21.49 -5.71
N ASN A 215 0.21 22.05 -4.54
CA ASN A 215 -0.67 21.48 -3.53
C ASN A 215 -2.14 21.45 -3.97
N GLN A 216 -2.62 22.53 -4.62
CA GLN A 216 -3.94 22.58 -5.22
C GLN A 216 -4.09 21.55 -6.35
N THR A 217 -3.07 21.43 -7.21
CA THR A 217 -3.07 20.45 -8.31
C THR A 217 -3.05 19.02 -7.79
N ALA A 218 -2.26 18.72 -6.76
CA ALA A 218 -2.24 17.40 -6.12
C ALA A 218 -3.59 17.09 -5.45
N GLY A 219 -4.20 18.06 -4.77
CA GLY A 219 -5.54 17.94 -4.18
C GLY A 219 -6.63 17.70 -5.22
N GLN A 220 -6.62 18.43 -6.33
CA GLN A 220 -7.55 18.25 -7.45
C GLN A 220 -7.39 16.87 -8.12
N ILE A 221 -6.14 16.41 -8.29
CA ILE A 221 -5.87 15.06 -8.81
C ILE A 221 -6.40 14.01 -7.85
N LEU A 222 -6.18 14.11 -6.54
CA LEU A 222 -6.70 13.20 -5.53
C LEU A 222 -8.23 13.17 -5.55
N GLN A 223 -8.88 14.33 -5.61
CA GLN A 223 -10.35 14.44 -5.65
C GLN A 223 -10.94 13.86 -6.94
N ALA A 224 -10.31 14.10 -8.10
CA ALA A 224 -10.71 13.49 -9.37
C ALA A 224 -10.58 11.96 -9.34
N ILE A 225 -9.59 11.48 -8.60
CA ILE A 225 -9.30 10.08 -8.38
C ILE A 225 -10.37 9.42 -7.51
N ASP A 226 -10.72 10.01 -6.36
CA ASP A 226 -11.75 9.50 -5.46
C ASP A 226 -13.12 9.47 -6.14
N ASN A 227 -13.42 10.49 -6.95
CA ASN A 227 -14.65 10.52 -7.74
C ASN A 227 -14.71 9.39 -8.77
N LYS A 228 -13.61 9.10 -9.47
CA LYS A 228 -13.53 8.02 -10.46
C LYS A 228 -13.59 6.63 -9.80
N GLU A 229 -12.99 6.47 -8.62
CA GLU A 229 -13.07 5.23 -7.84
C GLU A 229 -14.50 4.98 -7.35
N SER A 230 -15.16 5.99 -6.82
CA SER A 230 -16.56 5.94 -6.38
C SER A 230 -17.49 5.56 -7.54
N GLN A 231 -17.31 6.13 -8.73
CA GLN A 231 -18.05 5.75 -9.94
C GLN A 231 -17.76 4.31 -10.38
N THR A 232 -16.53 3.86 -10.29
CA THR A 232 -16.14 2.48 -10.64
C THR A 232 -16.76 1.49 -9.67
N ARG A 233 -16.72 1.76 -8.36
CA ARG A 233 -17.40 0.95 -7.33
C ARG A 233 -18.91 0.89 -7.56
N ALA A 234 -19.54 2.02 -7.93
CA ALA A 234 -20.97 2.06 -8.25
C ALA A 234 -21.31 1.22 -9.50
N ARG A 235 -20.45 1.23 -10.54
CA ARG A 235 -20.60 0.38 -11.74
C ARG A 235 -20.49 -1.10 -11.41
N VAL A 236 -19.47 -1.49 -10.66
CA VAL A 236 -19.26 -2.89 -10.23
C VAL A 236 -20.44 -3.37 -9.39
N ASN A 237 -20.92 -2.55 -8.46
CA ASN A 237 -22.08 -2.90 -7.63
C ASN A 237 -23.38 -3.03 -8.44
N ARG A 238 -23.58 -2.21 -9.49
CA ARG A 238 -24.71 -2.33 -10.42
C ARG A 238 -24.61 -3.59 -11.27
N ALA A 239 -23.41 -3.92 -11.79
CA ALA A 239 -23.18 -5.14 -12.56
C ALA A 239 -23.46 -6.39 -11.71
N ASN A 240 -22.93 -6.44 -10.47
CA ASN A 240 -23.17 -7.54 -9.54
C ASN A 240 -24.65 -7.69 -9.14
N LYS A 241 -25.39 -6.57 -9.02
CA LYS A 241 -26.85 -6.62 -8.81
C LYS A 241 -27.59 -7.13 -10.04
N GLY A 242 -27.17 -6.71 -11.25
CA GLY A 242 -27.72 -7.17 -12.51
C GLY A 242 -27.55 -8.67 -12.73
N GLU A 243 -26.36 -9.20 -12.44
CA GLU A 243 -26.07 -10.64 -12.53
C GLU A 243 -26.89 -11.46 -11.51
N LYS A 244 -27.08 -10.96 -10.29
CA LYS A 244 -27.93 -11.61 -9.28
C LYS A 244 -29.40 -11.63 -9.68
N SER A 245 -29.91 -10.56 -10.29
CA SER A 245 -31.28 -10.53 -10.78
C SER A 245 -31.49 -11.41 -12.01
N ALA A 246 -30.52 -11.48 -12.92
CA ALA A 246 -30.55 -12.37 -14.08
C ALA A 246 -30.45 -13.86 -13.68
N ALA A 247 -29.67 -14.17 -12.65
CA ALA A 247 -29.57 -15.53 -12.10
C ALA A 247 -30.85 -15.96 -11.37
N ALA A 248 -31.51 -15.03 -10.67
CA ALA A 248 -32.83 -15.28 -10.04
C ALA A 248 -33.91 -15.50 -11.09
N GLY A 249 -33.94 -14.71 -12.18
CA GLY A 249 -34.91 -14.85 -13.28
C GLY A 249 -34.79 -16.15 -14.07
N ARG A 250 -33.57 -16.76 -14.16
CA ARG A 250 -33.36 -18.08 -14.79
C ARG A 250 -33.90 -19.26 -13.97
N ARG A 251 -34.03 -19.10 -12.64
CA ARG A 251 -34.60 -20.14 -11.76
C ARG A 251 -36.16 -20.26 -11.87
N ILE A 252 -36.83 -19.25 -12.42
CA ILE A 252 -38.27 -19.20 -12.50
C ILE A 252 -38.81 -19.79 -13.83
N ARG A 253 -37.93 -20.11 -14.81
CA ARG A 253 -38.34 -20.68 -16.12
C ARG A 253 -37.94 -22.16 -16.24
N LYS A 254 -38.32 -23.00 -15.29
CA LYS A 254 -38.35 -24.47 -15.44
C LYS A 254 -39.74 -24.96 -15.06
N TRP A 255 -40.63 -24.85 -16.03
CA TRP A 255 -41.83 -25.67 -16.20
C TRP A 255 -41.86 -26.19 -17.61
#